data_45db5ef12c888ea6694206cfbc62af0a
#
_entry.id   45db5ef12c888ea6694206cfbc62af0a
#
_cell.length_a   1.000
_cell.length_b   1.000
_cell.length_c   1.000
_cell.angle_alpha   90.00
_cell.angle_beta   90.00
_cell.angle_gamma   90.00
#
_symmetry.space_group_name_H-M   'P 1'
#
loop_
_entity.id
_entity.type
_entity.pdbx_description
1 polymer ?
#
loop_
_entity_poly.entity_id
_entity_poly.type
_entity_poly.pdbx_seq_one_letter_code
_entity_poly.pdbx_strand_id
1 'polypeptide(L)'
;MNGSAWGSGGGVSRRLLFTGTFAAAASAVTGSFSEAAVADRPGRARRPGRGMALRAKPATVSLGGRKVATWTYDGMVPGPIIRATAGGVVRARLVNGLPAETTVHWHGIRIDPRMDGAPGYTQAPTKPGRAFDYVFKVPDPGTYFYHSHVGTQLDRGLYGPLVVADPHEPLGYDEEFVVLLDDWLDGVDGTPDDALRRLNSTTDHDDTLRSTLLGGVSAEIRHPFHLINGRMAEAPEVFNSRPGRVVRFRVINAAADTAYRVALGGHRMTVTHADGFPCGPATVDAFLIGMGERYDFVTRLGAGAFPLVALAEGKGARAFAIVRTTRTARRPSRDVKVPELERRLLAYADLRPRRADALPRPSRTVTVTLGMRPSGNEWTLNDRLAADPLRVRVEKGETIRIVMDNTSPMWHPMHLHGHTFQVRVGDRRGPRKDTVNIKPRERLSVDVECDNPGEWMFHCHNLYHQEQGMMGVLGYGPPSPRNRHMTH
;
A
#
# COMPACT_ATOMS: atom_id res chain seq x y z
N MET A 1 -35.78 -51.52 -45.86
CA MET A 1 -35.00 -52.34 -46.82
C MET A 1 -33.60 -52.30 -46.34
N ASN A 2 -33.22 -53.41 -45.85
CA ASN A 2 -31.99 -54.20 -46.05
C ASN A 2 -30.70 -53.41 -45.78
N GLY A 3 -29.75 -53.85 -44.99
CA GLY A 3 -29.56 -55.17 -44.40
C GLY A 3 -28.09 -55.29 -44.05
N SER A 4 -27.85 -55.87 -42.89
CA SER A 4 -26.84 -56.91 -42.58
C SER A 4 -25.39 -56.63 -42.94
N ALA A 5 -24.40 -56.95 -42.20
CA ALA A 5 -24.11 -57.82 -41.05
C ALA A 5 -22.69 -58.36 -41.23
N TRP A 6 -22.02 -58.58 -40.08
CA TRP A 6 -21.02 -59.61 -39.81
C TRP A 6 -19.60 -59.54 -40.37
N GLY A 7 -18.69 -59.73 -39.43
CA GLY A 7 -17.36 -60.30 -39.69
C GLY A 7 -16.42 -60.30 -38.52
N SER A 8 -16.52 -61.25 -37.68
CA SER A 8 -15.68 -61.71 -36.58
C SER A 8 -14.32 -62.27 -37.00
N GLY A 9 -13.35 -62.19 -36.10
CA GLY A 9 -12.14 -63.05 -36.09
C GLY A 9 -11.01 -62.27 -35.42
N GLY A 10 -10.51 -62.58 -34.29
CA GLY A 10 -10.13 -63.84 -33.71
C GLY A 10 -8.62 -63.98 -33.79
N GLY A 11 -7.92 -63.93 -32.64
CA GLY A 11 -6.63 -64.59 -32.66
C GLY A 11 -5.50 -63.92 -31.85
N VAL A 12 -5.37 -64.31 -30.58
CA VAL A 12 -4.18 -64.91 -29.93
C VAL A 12 -2.97 -64.03 -29.60
N SER A 13 -2.87 -63.76 -28.35
CA SER A 13 -1.77 -63.81 -27.38
C SER A 13 -0.35 -64.01 -27.91
N ARG A 14 0.55 -63.06 -27.45
CA ARG A 14 1.89 -63.47 -26.98
C ARG A 14 2.39 -62.42 -25.94
N ARG A 15 2.46 -62.88 -24.69
CA ARG A 15 3.25 -62.28 -23.63
C ARG A 15 4.71 -62.32 -23.98
N LEU A 16 5.42 -61.21 -23.90
CA LEU A 16 6.86 -61.18 -23.74
C LEU A 16 7.15 -60.35 -22.49
N LEU A 17 7.58 -61.10 -21.46
CA LEU A 17 8.20 -60.56 -20.26
C LEU A 17 9.58 -60.00 -20.65
N PHE A 18 9.81 -58.72 -20.48
CA PHE A 18 11.14 -58.16 -20.33
C PHE A 18 11.27 -57.60 -18.92
N THR A 19 11.98 -58.35 -18.08
CA THR A 19 12.55 -57.90 -16.82
C THR A 19 13.72 -56.97 -17.15
N GLY A 20 13.50 -55.67 -17.05
CA GLY A 20 14.54 -54.65 -17.09
C GLY A 20 14.60 -53.96 -15.75
N THR A 21 15.58 -54.30 -14.94
CA THR A 21 15.98 -53.63 -13.71
C THR A 21 16.43 -52.21 -14.07
N PHE A 22 15.60 -51.23 -13.83
CA PHE A 22 16.03 -49.82 -13.81
C PHE A 22 16.49 -49.47 -12.41
N ALA A 23 17.80 -49.38 -12.24
CA ALA A 23 18.41 -48.72 -11.09
C ALA A 23 18.02 -47.23 -11.12
N ALA A 24 17.18 -46.80 -10.17
CA ALA A 24 16.89 -45.42 -9.96
C ALA A 24 18.11 -44.72 -9.33
N ALA A 25 18.91 -44.07 -10.16
CA ALA A 25 19.88 -43.10 -9.69
C ALA A 25 19.10 -41.85 -9.20
N ALA A 26 18.89 -41.76 -7.91
CA ALA A 26 18.41 -40.54 -7.25
C ALA A 26 19.54 -39.50 -7.33
N SER A 27 19.57 -38.72 -8.41
CA SER A 27 20.35 -37.49 -8.46
C SER A 27 19.64 -36.47 -7.57
N ALA A 28 20.16 -36.31 -6.37
CA ALA A 28 19.81 -35.20 -5.50
C ALA A 28 20.30 -33.90 -6.20
N VAL A 29 19.39 -33.29 -6.97
CA VAL A 29 19.56 -31.88 -7.40
C VAL A 29 19.34 -31.04 -6.16
N THR A 30 20.43 -30.76 -5.44
CA THR A 30 20.47 -29.63 -4.52
C THR A 30 20.39 -28.36 -5.36
N GLY A 31 19.17 -28.00 -5.72
CA GLY A 31 18.88 -26.68 -6.26
C GLY A 31 19.17 -25.65 -5.18
N SER A 32 20.35 -25.07 -5.22
CA SER A 32 20.64 -23.81 -4.56
C SER A 32 19.60 -22.79 -5.09
N PHE A 33 18.62 -22.46 -4.26
CA PHE A 33 17.76 -21.31 -4.50
C PHE A 33 18.67 -20.11 -4.60
N SER A 34 18.92 -19.66 -5.83
CA SER A 34 19.59 -18.41 -6.11
C SER A 34 18.75 -17.32 -5.44
N GLU A 35 19.30 -16.68 -4.41
CA GLU A 35 18.73 -15.45 -3.85
C GLU A 35 18.50 -14.51 -5.03
N ALA A 36 17.22 -14.19 -5.32
CA ALA A 36 16.87 -13.24 -6.34
C ALA A 36 17.70 -11.97 -6.09
N ALA A 37 18.49 -11.57 -7.07
CA ALA A 37 19.37 -10.42 -6.96
C ALA A 37 18.50 -9.17 -6.78
N VAL A 38 18.33 -8.77 -5.51
CA VAL A 38 17.78 -7.48 -5.14
C VAL A 38 18.82 -6.46 -5.58
N ALA A 39 18.43 -5.53 -6.46
CA ALA A 39 19.30 -4.43 -6.84
C ALA A 39 19.58 -3.57 -5.60
N ASP A 40 20.65 -3.91 -4.90
CA ASP A 40 21.08 -3.30 -3.64
C ASP A 40 21.63 -1.89 -3.95
N ARG A 41 20.93 -0.85 -3.48
CA ARG A 41 21.45 0.51 -3.35
C ARG A 41 21.07 1.09 -2.00
N PRO A 42 21.78 2.12 -1.47
CA PRO A 42 22.13 2.25 -0.06
C PRO A 42 20.95 2.44 0.88
N GLY A 43 20.37 1.36 1.25
CA GLY A 43 19.45 1.08 2.32
C GLY A 43 19.54 -0.41 2.57
N ARG A 44 20.55 -0.87 3.33
CA ARG A 44 20.74 -2.29 3.62
C ARG A 44 19.45 -2.94 4.08
N ALA A 45 18.87 -3.86 3.26
CA ALA A 45 17.83 -4.78 3.71
C ALA A 45 18.32 -5.52 4.96
N ARG A 46 17.73 -5.25 6.11
CA ARG A 46 18.08 -5.91 7.37
C ARG A 46 17.26 -7.20 7.50
N ARG A 47 17.92 -8.34 7.63
CA ARG A 47 17.30 -9.64 7.79
C ARG A 47 16.55 -9.75 9.14
N PRO A 48 15.33 -10.37 9.18
CA PRO A 48 14.65 -10.68 10.44
C PRO A 48 15.46 -11.71 11.25
N GLY A 49 15.56 -11.50 12.56
CA GLY A 49 16.22 -12.44 13.47
C GLY A 49 17.07 -11.76 14.56
N ARG A 50 17.67 -10.64 14.26
CA ARG A 50 18.25 -9.73 15.27
C ARG A 50 17.40 -8.47 15.25
N GLY A 51 16.88 -8.03 16.42
CA GLY A 51 16.07 -6.83 16.56
C GLY A 51 16.71 -5.66 15.80
N MET A 52 15.94 -5.03 14.92
CA MET A 52 16.40 -3.85 14.17
C MET A 52 16.09 -2.58 14.96
N ALA A 53 16.95 -1.58 14.88
CA ALA A 53 16.63 -0.26 15.37
C ALA A 53 16.13 0.61 14.22
N LEU A 54 14.98 1.28 14.43
CA LEU A 54 14.48 2.39 13.63
C LEU A 54 14.77 3.67 14.42
N ARG A 55 15.76 4.45 14.00
CA ARG A 55 16.10 5.71 14.66
C ARG A 55 15.39 6.86 13.97
N ALA A 56 14.30 7.31 14.56
CA ALA A 56 13.65 8.54 14.13
C ALA A 56 14.52 9.74 14.56
N LYS A 57 14.99 10.53 13.59
CA LYS A 57 15.90 11.67 13.86
C LYS A 57 15.86 12.70 12.74
N PRO A 58 16.16 13.98 13.06
CA PRO A 58 16.45 14.97 12.04
C PRO A 58 17.67 14.57 11.21
N ALA A 59 17.64 14.84 9.92
CA ALA A 59 18.78 14.65 9.02
C ALA A 59 18.67 15.56 7.79
N THR A 60 19.80 15.78 7.12
CA THR A 60 19.81 16.33 5.77
C THR A 60 19.88 15.19 4.77
N VAL A 61 18.88 15.07 3.91
CA VAL A 61 18.79 14.06 2.86
C VAL A 61 18.91 14.67 1.48
N SER A 62 19.28 13.86 0.48
CA SER A 62 19.30 14.29 -0.91
C SER A 62 18.15 13.64 -1.67
N LEU A 63 17.23 14.44 -2.18
CA LEU A 63 16.11 14.02 -3.01
C LEU A 63 16.47 13.89 -4.50
N GLY A 64 17.72 13.48 -4.79
CA GLY A 64 18.22 13.42 -6.17
C GLY A 64 18.89 14.73 -6.61
N GLY A 65 19.78 15.25 -5.77
CA GLY A 65 20.57 16.47 -6.04
C GLY A 65 20.18 17.66 -5.17
N ARG A 66 18.93 17.80 -4.79
CA ARG A 66 18.50 18.82 -3.81
C ARG A 66 18.61 18.26 -2.39
N LYS A 67 19.36 18.96 -1.53
CA LYS A 67 19.47 18.67 -0.11
C LYS A 67 18.35 19.36 0.65
N VAL A 68 17.67 18.62 1.53
CA VAL A 68 16.61 19.15 2.42
C VAL A 68 16.86 18.67 3.85
N ALA A 69 16.58 19.53 4.81
CA ALA A 69 16.55 19.17 6.24
C ALA A 69 15.14 18.65 6.55
N THR A 70 15.06 17.45 7.10
CA THR A 70 13.79 16.79 7.39
C THR A 70 13.92 15.78 8.52
N TRP A 71 12.85 15.06 8.84
CA TRP A 71 12.87 13.93 9.76
C TRP A 71 12.95 12.60 9.00
N THR A 72 13.63 11.65 9.58
CA THR A 72 13.98 10.42 8.86
C THR A 72 13.96 9.22 9.79
N TYR A 73 13.78 8.02 9.24
CA TYR A 73 14.25 6.80 9.88
C TYR A 73 15.68 6.48 9.41
N ASP A 74 16.60 6.36 10.36
CA ASP A 74 18.04 6.04 10.14
C ASP A 74 18.79 7.01 9.19
N GLY A 75 18.30 8.24 8.99
CA GLY A 75 18.96 9.27 8.17
C GLY A 75 18.66 9.13 6.67
N MET A 76 17.61 8.45 6.28
CA MET A 76 17.22 8.25 4.88
C MET A 76 15.72 8.41 4.64
N VAL A 77 15.35 8.72 3.40
CA VAL A 77 13.99 8.79 2.88
C VAL A 77 13.95 8.02 1.55
N PRO A 78 13.04 7.04 1.41
CA PRO A 78 12.29 6.40 2.48
C PRO A 78 13.21 5.74 3.50
N GLY A 79 12.69 5.44 4.70
CA GLY A 79 13.34 4.62 5.70
C GLY A 79 13.70 3.21 5.18
N PRO A 80 14.49 2.42 5.93
CA PRO A 80 15.01 1.14 5.46
C PRO A 80 13.90 0.14 5.12
N ILE A 81 14.09 -0.63 4.04
CA ILE A 81 13.18 -1.75 3.71
C ILE A 81 13.27 -2.81 4.81
N ILE A 82 12.14 -3.10 5.44
CA ILE A 82 12.00 -4.22 6.37
C ILE A 82 11.54 -5.44 5.59
N ARG A 83 12.23 -6.57 5.78
CA ARG A 83 11.85 -7.84 5.18
C ARG A 83 11.52 -8.86 6.25
N ALA A 84 10.36 -9.51 6.11
CA ALA A 84 9.89 -10.58 6.97
C ALA A 84 9.37 -11.75 6.11
N THR A 85 9.01 -12.84 6.76
CA THR A 85 8.33 -13.98 6.12
C THR A 85 6.99 -14.20 6.82
N ALA A 86 5.95 -14.54 6.09
CA ALA A 86 4.62 -14.82 6.64
C ALA A 86 4.70 -15.89 7.76
N GLY A 87 3.97 -15.64 8.85
CA GLY A 87 4.05 -16.43 10.07
C GLY A 87 5.23 -16.08 10.98
N GLY A 88 6.21 -15.31 10.49
CA GLY A 88 7.37 -14.86 11.27
C GLY A 88 7.07 -13.73 12.24
N VAL A 89 8.10 -13.29 12.96
CA VAL A 89 8.02 -12.21 13.95
C VAL A 89 8.92 -11.05 13.53
N VAL A 90 8.33 -9.85 13.43
CA VAL A 90 9.08 -8.59 13.33
C VAL A 90 9.46 -8.13 14.74
N ARG A 91 10.71 -7.73 14.89
CA ARG A 91 11.26 -7.09 16.10
C ARG A 91 11.92 -5.79 15.68
N ALA A 92 11.29 -4.67 16.02
CA ALA A 92 11.77 -3.33 15.68
C ALA A 92 11.79 -2.45 16.93
N ARG A 93 12.93 -1.83 17.21
CA ARG A 93 13.06 -0.88 18.29
C ARG A 93 13.04 0.53 17.71
N LEU A 94 11.96 1.26 17.96
CA LEU A 94 11.92 2.70 17.71
C LEU A 94 12.82 3.39 18.74
N VAL A 95 13.76 4.19 18.26
CA VAL A 95 14.56 5.09 19.09
C VAL A 95 14.23 6.51 18.66
N ASN A 96 13.55 7.26 19.52
CA ASN A 96 13.13 8.60 19.20
C ASN A 96 14.22 9.64 19.50
N GLY A 97 14.89 10.11 18.46
CA GLY A 97 15.85 11.21 18.49
C GLY A 97 15.30 12.52 17.89
N LEU A 98 13.97 12.60 17.70
CA LEU A 98 13.28 13.81 17.25
C LEU A 98 13.09 14.79 18.42
N PRO A 99 12.84 16.07 18.14
CA PRO A 99 12.45 17.05 19.15
C PRO A 99 10.98 16.89 19.62
N ALA A 100 10.19 16.03 18.95
CA ALA A 100 8.80 15.75 19.23
C ALA A 100 8.59 14.25 19.53
N GLU A 101 7.46 13.92 20.12
CA GLU A 101 7.04 12.53 20.31
C GLU A 101 6.65 11.89 18.98
N THR A 102 6.75 10.56 18.88
CA THR A 102 6.46 9.82 17.64
C THR A 102 6.01 8.39 17.93
N THR A 103 5.40 7.74 16.93
CA THR A 103 5.08 6.30 16.93
C THR A 103 5.52 5.67 15.61
N VAL A 104 5.35 4.34 15.49
CA VAL A 104 5.40 3.63 14.21
C VAL A 104 4.11 2.83 14.08
N HIS A 105 3.30 3.18 13.10
CA HIS A 105 2.19 2.35 12.65
C HIS A 105 2.64 1.39 11.54
N TRP A 106 2.15 0.16 11.60
CA TRP A 106 2.48 -0.93 10.66
C TRP A 106 1.31 -1.13 9.71
N HIS A 107 1.22 -0.28 8.72
CA HIS A 107 0.07 -0.16 7.84
C HIS A 107 -0.27 -1.46 7.11
N GLY A 108 -1.51 -1.91 7.27
CA GLY A 108 -2.08 -3.08 6.62
C GLY A 108 -1.80 -4.42 7.31
N ILE A 109 -1.02 -4.45 8.38
CA ILE A 109 -0.75 -5.66 9.14
C ILE A 109 -1.88 -5.94 10.15
N ARG A 110 -2.40 -7.17 10.17
CA ARG A 110 -3.28 -7.65 11.25
C ARG A 110 -2.44 -7.94 12.49
N ILE A 111 -2.27 -6.93 13.31
CA ILE A 111 -1.28 -6.84 14.38
C ILE A 111 -1.93 -6.95 15.76
N ASP A 112 -1.16 -7.28 16.80
CA ASP A 112 -1.59 -7.08 18.19
C ASP A 112 -1.86 -5.58 18.43
N PRO A 113 -3.01 -5.17 19.00
CA PRO A 113 -3.34 -3.76 19.22
C PRO A 113 -2.24 -2.98 19.93
N ARG A 114 -1.55 -3.58 20.91
CA ARG A 114 -0.45 -2.95 21.65
C ARG A 114 0.77 -2.58 20.79
N MET A 115 0.82 -3.08 19.55
CA MET A 115 1.92 -2.88 18.59
C MET A 115 1.49 -2.06 17.37
N ASP A 116 0.25 -1.59 17.31
CA ASP A 116 -0.32 -0.88 16.17
C ASP A 116 0.27 0.52 15.94
N GLY A 117 0.71 1.17 17.01
CA GLY A 117 1.32 2.49 16.91
C GLY A 117 0.35 3.67 16.79
N ALA A 118 -0.95 3.44 17.04
CA ALA A 118 -1.97 4.49 17.00
C ALA A 118 -2.01 5.28 18.32
N PRO A 119 -1.62 6.56 18.33
CA PRO A 119 -1.57 7.39 19.54
C PRO A 119 -2.96 7.51 20.20
N GLY A 120 -3.01 7.39 21.53
CA GLY A 120 -4.24 7.54 22.30
C GLY A 120 -5.24 6.40 22.18
N TYR A 121 -5.01 5.45 21.28
CA TYR A 121 -5.86 4.26 21.11
C TYR A 121 -5.13 2.99 21.55
N THR A 122 -3.94 2.75 21.02
CA THR A 122 -3.21 1.50 21.24
C THR A 122 -1.94 1.70 22.06
N GLN A 123 -1.34 2.88 22.03
CA GLN A 123 -0.17 3.21 22.84
C GLN A 123 -0.06 4.73 23.07
N ALA A 124 0.73 5.10 24.10
CA ALA A 124 1.22 6.47 24.24
C ALA A 124 2.37 6.73 23.24
N PRO A 125 2.49 7.92 22.67
CA PRO A 125 3.61 8.25 21.82
C PRO A 125 4.95 8.14 22.56
N THR A 126 5.99 7.75 21.83
CA THR A 126 7.35 7.64 22.35
C THR A 126 7.98 9.04 22.44
N LYS A 127 8.23 9.53 23.65
CA LYS A 127 8.80 10.86 23.92
C LYS A 127 10.24 11.00 23.38
N PRO A 128 10.72 12.23 23.14
CA PRO A 128 12.10 12.50 22.78
C PRO A 128 13.11 11.81 23.71
N GLY A 129 14.14 11.20 23.13
CA GLY A 129 15.19 10.44 23.85
C GLY A 129 14.75 9.07 24.38
N ARG A 130 13.51 8.66 24.17
CA ARG A 130 12.98 7.36 24.61
C ARG A 130 12.93 6.37 23.47
N ALA A 131 12.63 5.13 23.82
CA ALA A 131 12.49 4.03 22.85
C ALA A 131 11.24 3.19 23.15
N PHE A 132 10.73 2.53 22.11
CA PHE A 132 9.62 1.58 22.18
C PHE A 132 9.98 0.31 21.38
N ASP A 133 9.70 -0.86 21.94
CA ASP A 133 9.99 -2.14 21.29
C ASP A 133 8.71 -2.72 20.66
N TYR A 134 8.64 -2.74 19.35
CA TYR A 134 7.60 -3.41 18.58
C TYR A 134 8.00 -4.87 18.37
N VAL A 135 7.14 -5.80 18.83
CA VAL A 135 7.33 -7.26 18.66
C VAL A 135 5.99 -7.86 18.26
N PHE A 136 5.86 -8.27 17.01
CA PHE A 136 4.59 -8.77 16.49
C PHE A 136 4.78 -9.83 15.40
N LYS A 137 3.78 -10.69 15.24
CA LYS A 137 3.71 -11.62 14.12
C LYS A 137 3.19 -10.90 12.87
N VAL A 138 3.68 -11.33 11.70
CA VAL A 138 3.17 -10.94 10.40
C VAL A 138 2.43 -12.13 9.79
N PRO A 139 1.09 -12.21 9.96
CA PRO A 139 0.36 -13.41 9.59
C PRO A 139 0.29 -13.62 8.07
N ASP A 140 0.17 -12.55 7.31
CA ASP A 140 -0.11 -12.57 5.88
C ASP A 140 1.11 -12.09 5.08
N PRO A 141 1.44 -12.76 3.96
CA PRO A 141 2.45 -12.28 3.03
C PRO A 141 1.92 -11.08 2.26
N GLY A 142 2.81 -10.19 1.77
CA GLY A 142 2.38 -9.07 0.95
C GLY A 142 3.30 -7.87 0.98
N THR A 143 2.80 -6.79 0.38
CA THR A 143 3.44 -5.48 0.33
C THR A 143 2.74 -4.55 1.31
N TYR A 144 3.49 -4.10 2.30
CA TYR A 144 3.06 -3.23 3.39
C TYR A 144 4.04 -2.07 3.53
N PHE A 145 3.75 -1.14 4.44
CA PHE A 145 4.68 -0.09 4.81
C PHE A 145 4.51 0.30 6.27
N TYR A 146 5.43 1.06 6.80
CA TYR A 146 5.35 1.60 8.14
C TYR A 146 5.54 3.11 8.10
N HIS A 147 4.88 3.83 8.99
CA HIS A 147 4.97 5.28 9.06
C HIS A 147 4.65 5.81 10.46
N SER A 148 5.02 7.07 10.73
CA SER A 148 4.55 7.73 11.94
C SER A 148 3.04 7.98 11.88
N HIS A 149 2.38 7.89 13.03
CA HIS A 149 0.97 8.22 13.17
C HIS A 149 0.75 9.39 14.14
N VAL A 150 1.70 10.30 14.24
CA VAL A 150 1.65 11.50 15.07
C VAL A 150 1.66 12.75 14.19
N GLY A 151 0.55 13.49 14.17
CA GLY A 151 0.40 14.71 13.39
C GLY A 151 0.85 14.55 11.94
N THR A 152 1.51 15.54 11.41
CA THR A 152 1.95 15.57 10.00
C THR A 152 3.28 14.86 9.73
N GLN A 153 3.75 14.01 10.65
CA GLN A 153 5.11 13.42 10.58
C GLN A 153 5.33 12.46 9.40
N LEU A 154 4.28 11.84 8.87
CA LEU A 154 4.38 11.04 7.65
C LEU A 154 4.94 11.91 6.51
N ASP A 155 4.38 13.10 6.30
CA ASP A 155 4.80 14.03 5.24
C ASP A 155 6.20 14.66 5.48
N ARG A 156 6.83 14.35 6.62
CA ARG A 156 8.24 14.66 6.91
C ARG A 156 9.22 13.56 6.54
N GLY A 157 8.78 12.46 5.88
CA GLY A 157 9.64 11.34 5.51
C GLY A 157 9.75 10.22 6.55
N LEU A 158 8.89 10.22 7.57
CA LEU A 158 8.85 9.14 8.58
C LEU A 158 7.99 7.96 8.09
N TYR A 159 8.43 7.34 7.00
CA TYR A 159 7.82 6.14 6.41
C TYR A 159 8.89 5.23 5.78
N GLY A 160 8.53 3.97 5.55
CA GLY A 160 9.38 3.02 4.84
C GLY A 160 8.64 1.73 4.48
N PRO A 161 9.12 0.96 3.49
CA PRO A 161 8.44 -0.25 3.04
C PRO A 161 8.68 -1.45 3.98
N LEU A 162 7.63 -2.27 4.13
CA LEU A 162 7.67 -3.58 4.78
C LEU A 162 7.21 -4.64 3.78
N VAL A 163 8.09 -5.56 3.42
CA VAL A 163 7.81 -6.67 2.51
C VAL A 163 7.79 -7.97 3.30
N VAL A 164 6.65 -8.64 3.28
CA VAL A 164 6.46 -9.95 3.90
C VAL A 164 6.44 -11.01 2.80
N ALA A 165 7.47 -11.84 2.77
CA ALA A 165 7.60 -12.90 1.78
C ALA A 165 6.58 -14.01 2.02
N ASP A 166 6.01 -14.56 0.94
CA ASP A 166 5.24 -15.79 0.95
C ASP A 166 6.20 -16.97 0.79
N PRO A 167 6.33 -17.88 1.77
CA PRO A 167 7.15 -19.07 1.62
C PRO A 167 6.62 -20.04 0.55
N HIS A 168 5.37 -19.84 0.12
CA HIS A 168 4.68 -20.65 -0.90
C HIS A 168 4.24 -19.81 -2.09
N GLU A 169 5.00 -18.74 -2.42
CA GLU A 169 4.66 -17.81 -3.50
C GLU A 169 4.43 -18.55 -4.83
N PRO A 170 3.18 -18.58 -5.32
CA PRO A 170 2.85 -19.30 -6.56
C PRO A 170 3.18 -18.47 -7.82
N LEU A 171 3.47 -17.18 -7.64
CA LEU A 171 3.73 -16.27 -8.74
C LEU A 171 5.18 -16.40 -9.21
N GLY A 172 5.39 -16.96 -10.39
CA GLY A 172 6.72 -17.04 -10.98
C GLY A 172 7.22 -15.68 -11.46
N TYR A 173 8.22 -15.12 -10.78
CA TYR A 173 8.95 -13.93 -11.22
C TYR A 173 10.45 -14.10 -10.94
N ASP A 174 11.26 -13.39 -11.72
CA ASP A 174 12.73 -13.50 -11.63
C ASP A 174 13.33 -12.50 -10.63
N GLU A 175 12.73 -11.32 -10.52
CA GLU A 175 13.22 -10.18 -9.75
C GLU A 175 12.04 -9.40 -9.17
N GLU A 176 12.29 -8.63 -8.09
CA GLU A 176 11.30 -7.69 -7.56
C GLU A 176 11.89 -6.30 -7.34
N PHE A 177 11.08 -5.28 -7.56
CA PHE A 177 11.38 -3.89 -7.25
C PHE A 177 10.33 -3.30 -6.31
N VAL A 178 10.78 -2.64 -5.27
CA VAL A 178 9.91 -1.85 -4.38
C VAL A 178 9.89 -0.42 -4.91
N VAL A 179 8.68 0.08 -5.16
CA VAL A 179 8.40 1.41 -5.69
C VAL A 179 7.55 2.14 -4.67
N LEU A 180 8.15 3.04 -3.92
CA LEU A 180 7.44 3.86 -2.96
C LEU A 180 7.24 5.25 -3.54
N LEU A 181 5.98 5.66 -3.66
CA LEU A 181 5.54 6.95 -4.17
C LEU A 181 5.30 7.91 -3.02
N ASP A 182 5.68 9.17 -3.21
CA ASP A 182 5.52 10.20 -2.20
C ASP A 182 5.36 11.58 -2.83
N ASP A 183 4.72 12.49 -2.13
CA ASP A 183 4.69 13.92 -2.38
C ASP A 183 5.49 14.65 -1.30
N TRP A 184 6.14 15.77 -1.64
CA TRP A 184 7.14 16.34 -0.76
C TRP A 184 7.09 17.86 -0.72
N LEU A 185 7.04 18.41 0.48
CA LEU A 185 7.15 19.86 0.73
C LEU A 185 8.15 20.21 1.84
N ASP A 186 8.45 19.30 2.79
CA ASP A 186 9.23 19.61 3.99
C ASP A 186 10.65 20.10 3.67
N GLY A 187 11.02 21.22 4.27
CA GLY A 187 12.29 21.87 3.99
C GLY A 187 12.43 22.47 2.57
N VAL A 188 11.32 22.59 1.84
CA VAL A 188 11.24 23.18 0.50
C VAL A 188 10.24 24.32 0.46
N ASP A 189 9.02 24.10 0.97
CA ASP A 189 7.94 25.09 1.06
C ASP A 189 7.36 25.11 2.49
N GLY A 190 8.21 25.43 3.43
CA GLY A 190 7.89 25.37 4.85
C GLY A 190 7.95 23.95 5.40
N THR A 191 7.05 23.64 6.31
CA THR A 191 6.87 22.31 6.92
C THR A 191 5.44 21.82 6.73
N PRO A 192 5.18 20.50 6.85
CA PRO A 192 3.82 19.97 6.85
C PRO A 192 2.91 20.58 7.92
N ASP A 193 3.46 20.92 9.10
CA ASP A 193 2.70 21.65 10.13
C ASP A 193 2.32 23.07 9.68
N ASP A 194 3.19 23.75 8.89
CA ASP A 194 2.85 25.04 8.29
C ASP A 194 1.73 24.90 7.26
N ALA A 195 1.77 23.82 6.47
CA ALA A 195 0.72 23.51 5.50
C ALA A 195 -0.62 23.26 6.19
N LEU A 196 -0.64 22.44 7.24
CA LEU A 196 -1.85 22.18 8.04
C LEU A 196 -2.39 23.48 8.68
N ARG A 197 -1.51 24.33 9.23
CA ARG A 197 -1.94 25.64 9.78
C ARG A 197 -2.56 26.54 8.70
N ARG A 198 -1.99 26.56 7.48
CA ARG A 198 -2.57 27.31 6.36
C ARG A 198 -3.97 26.78 6.01
N LEU A 199 -4.14 25.47 5.88
CA LEU A 199 -5.45 24.84 5.60
C LEU A 199 -6.47 25.20 6.69
N ASN A 200 -6.08 25.17 7.97
CA ASN A 200 -6.98 25.49 9.07
C ASN A 200 -7.32 26.98 9.16
N SER A 201 -6.57 27.86 8.49
CA SER A 201 -6.77 29.32 8.53
C SER A 201 -7.52 29.89 7.33
N THR A 202 -7.80 29.09 6.31
CA THR A 202 -8.48 29.52 5.08
C THR A 202 -9.61 28.59 4.70
N THR A 203 -10.65 29.14 4.10
CA THR A 203 -11.71 28.37 3.39
C THR A 203 -11.52 28.43 1.88
N ASP A 204 -10.46 29.10 1.41
CA ASP A 204 -10.14 29.24 -0.01
C ASP A 204 -9.26 28.07 -0.45
N HIS A 205 -9.88 27.15 -1.14
CA HIS A 205 -9.20 25.96 -1.70
C HIS A 205 -8.72 26.24 -3.13
N ASP A 206 -7.59 25.64 -3.51
CA ASP A 206 -7.08 25.73 -4.89
C ASP A 206 -7.98 24.94 -5.86
N ASP A 207 -8.98 25.59 -6.39
CA ASP A 207 -9.94 25.00 -7.35
C ASP A 207 -9.30 24.50 -8.64
N THR A 208 -8.02 24.76 -8.88
CA THR A 208 -7.28 24.25 -10.04
C THR A 208 -6.81 22.80 -9.87
N LEU A 209 -6.78 22.31 -8.64
CA LEU A 209 -6.41 20.92 -8.33
C LEU A 209 -7.62 19.98 -8.53
N ARG A 210 -7.90 19.61 -9.77
CA ARG A 210 -9.08 18.79 -10.12
C ARG A 210 -8.75 17.58 -10.96
N SER A 211 -9.50 16.50 -10.74
CA SER A 211 -9.44 15.27 -11.52
C SER A 211 -10.83 14.69 -11.73
N THR A 212 -11.14 14.34 -12.97
CA THR A 212 -12.36 13.59 -13.30
C THR A 212 -12.32 12.16 -12.77
N LEU A 213 -11.12 11.56 -12.69
CA LEU A 213 -10.94 10.21 -12.14
C LEU A 213 -11.23 10.18 -10.63
N LEU A 214 -10.95 11.26 -9.92
CA LEU A 214 -11.24 11.41 -8.49
C LEU A 214 -12.60 12.08 -8.21
N GLY A 215 -13.32 12.46 -9.25
CA GLY A 215 -14.68 12.98 -9.18
C GLY A 215 -14.80 14.46 -8.82
N GLY A 216 -13.70 15.22 -8.82
CA GLY A 216 -13.74 16.65 -8.49
C GLY A 216 -12.41 17.19 -8.03
N VAL A 217 -12.39 17.88 -6.87
CA VAL A 217 -11.16 18.36 -6.23
C VAL A 217 -10.29 17.14 -5.88
N SER A 218 -9.03 17.18 -6.31
CA SER A 218 -8.11 16.04 -6.23
C SER A 218 -7.19 16.10 -5.02
N ALA A 219 -6.95 17.30 -4.47
CA ALA A 219 -5.99 17.54 -3.40
C ALA A 219 -6.23 18.94 -2.79
N GLU A 220 -5.66 19.19 -1.61
CA GLU A 220 -5.69 20.49 -0.95
C GLU A 220 -4.34 21.19 -0.96
N ILE A 221 -3.25 20.43 -1.18
CA ILE A 221 -1.88 20.94 -1.15
C ILE A 221 -1.19 20.70 -2.49
N ARG A 222 -0.56 21.75 -3.01
CA ARG A 222 0.33 21.67 -4.15
C ARG A 222 1.75 21.37 -3.69
N HIS A 223 2.08 20.08 -3.57
CA HIS A 223 3.43 19.68 -3.23
C HIS A 223 4.42 20.04 -4.36
N PRO A 224 5.56 20.67 -4.04
CA PRO A 224 6.53 21.07 -5.06
C PRO A 224 7.25 19.90 -5.73
N PHE A 225 7.38 18.75 -5.06
CA PHE A 225 8.02 17.56 -5.61
C PHE A 225 7.17 16.30 -5.45
N HIS A 226 7.37 15.37 -6.41
CA HIS A 226 6.83 14.02 -6.38
C HIS A 226 7.98 13.03 -6.56
N LEU A 227 8.04 12.04 -5.68
CA LEU A 227 9.21 11.18 -5.52
C LEU A 227 8.89 9.71 -5.84
N ILE A 228 9.88 9.01 -6.39
CA ILE A 228 9.97 7.55 -6.37
C ILE A 228 11.21 7.17 -5.57
N ASN A 229 11.01 6.43 -4.47
CA ASN A 229 12.07 6.00 -3.56
C ASN A 229 12.95 7.17 -3.08
N GLY A 230 12.32 8.31 -2.73
CA GLY A 230 12.99 9.52 -2.25
C GLY A 230 13.77 10.30 -3.32
N ARG A 231 13.51 10.05 -4.61
CA ARG A 231 14.20 10.71 -5.71
C ARG A 231 13.25 11.49 -6.61
N MET A 232 13.63 12.70 -6.94
CA MET A 232 12.94 13.57 -7.90
C MET A 232 13.15 13.12 -9.34
N ALA A 233 12.29 13.57 -10.25
CA ALA A 233 12.36 13.28 -11.67
C ALA A 233 13.65 13.80 -12.37
N GLU A 234 14.31 14.81 -11.80
CA GLU A 234 15.57 15.38 -12.28
C GLU A 234 16.76 14.42 -12.13
N ALA A 235 16.74 13.60 -11.08
CA ALA A 235 17.75 12.57 -10.83
C ALA A 235 17.08 11.26 -10.40
N PRO A 236 16.35 10.63 -11.33
CA PRO A 236 15.39 9.58 -11.04
C PRO A 236 16.06 8.31 -10.50
N GLU A 237 15.26 7.51 -9.80
CA GLU A 237 15.61 6.12 -9.47
C GLU A 237 15.78 5.32 -10.75
N VAL A 238 16.73 4.38 -10.76
CA VAL A 238 17.02 3.50 -11.91
C VAL A 238 16.98 2.05 -11.44
N PHE A 239 15.92 1.37 -11.83
CA PHE A 239 15.78 -0.07 -11.65
C PHE A 239 16.49 -0.81 -12.77
N ASN A 240 17.55 -1.55 -12.45
CA ASN A 240 18.31 -2.30 -13.45
C ASN A 240 17.88 -3.76 -13.46
N SER A 241 17.62 -4.30 -14.64
CA SER A 241 17.26 -5.69 -14.89
C SER A 241 17.88 -6.18 -16.22
N ARG A 242 17.33 -7.24 -16.79
CA ARG A 242 17.72 -7.80 -18.10
C ARG A 242 16.49 -7.97 -19.00
N PRO A 243 16.67 -7.94 -20.34
CA PRO A 243 15.57 -8.25 -21.24
C PRO A 243 15.01 -9.66 -21.01
N GLY A 244 13.69 -9.79 -21.14
CA GLY A 244 12.98 -11.06 -20.99
C GLY A 244 12.67 -11.47 -19.57
N ARG A 245 13.22 -10.82 -18.54
CA ARG A 245 12.90 -11.10 -17.15
C ARG A 245 11.45 -10.74 -16.83
N VAL A 246 10.81 -11.57 -16.03
CA VAL A 246 9.53 -11.28 -15.40
C VAL A 246 9.81 -10.61 -14.08
N VAL A 247 9.38 -9.36 -13.93
CA VAL A 247 9.67 -8.56 -12.75
C VAL A 247 8.37 -8.26 -12.01
N ARG A 248 8.38 -8.44 -10.68
CA ARG A 248 7.32 -7.98 -9.76
C ARG A 248 7.66 -6.58 -9.27
N PHE A 249 6.76 -5.65 -9.50
CA PHE A 249 6.82 -4.31 -8.92
C PHE A 249 5.86 -4.24 -7.75
N ARG A 250 6.38 -3.85 -6.58
CA ARG A 250 5.61 -3.62 -5.36
C ARG A 250 5.44 -2.13 -5.16
N VAL A 251 4.28 -1.61 -5.56
CA VAL A 251 4.01 -0.17 -5.55
C VAL A 251 3.25 0.19 -4.28
N ILE A 252 3.78 1.18 -3.55
CA ILE A 252 3.22 1.70 -2.30
C ILE A 252 2.99 3.19 -2.50
N ASN A 253 1.82 3.70 -2.18
CA ASN A 253 1.59 5.14 -2.10
C ASN A 253 1.64 5.60 -0.63
N ALA A 254 2.75 6.24 -0.25
CA ALA A 254 2.98 6.82 1.07
C ALA A 254 2.82 8.35 1.09
N ALA A 255 2.27 8.93 0.02
CA ALA A 255 2.00 10.35 -0.08
C ALA A 255 1.01 10.84 1.00
N ALA A 256 1.10 12.11 1.35
CA ALA A 256 0.22 12.76 2.31
C ALA A 256 -1.12 13.19 1.70
N ASP A 257 -1.09 13.69 0.44
CA ASP A 257 -2.26 14.32 -0.20
C ASP A 257 -2.33 14.05 -1.73
N THR A 258 -1.64 13.02 -2.25
CA THR A 258 -1.59 12.77 -3.69
C THR A 258 -1.99 11.34 -4.07
N ALA A 259 -3.05 11.20 -4.88
CA ALA A 259 -3.24 9.98 -5.66
C ALA A 259 -2.36 10.00 -6.91
N TYR A 260 -1.84 8.84 -7.28
CA TYR A 260 -1.02 8.69 -8.47
C TYR A 260 -1.67 7.78 -9.49
N ARG A 261 -1.60 8.16 -10.78
CA ARG A 261 -1.87 7.28 -11.90
C ARG A 261 -0.54 6.73 -12.41
N VAL A 262 -0.35 5.40 -12.27
CA VAL A 262 0.93 4.73 -12.51
C VAL A 262 0.89 3.96 -13.82
N ALA A 263 1.94 4.11 -14.64
CA ALA A 263 2.17 3.32 -15.84
C ALA A 263 3.64 3.06 -16.10
N LEU A 264 3.96 1.91 -16.69
CA LEU A 264 5.28 1.57 -17.21
C LEU A 264 5.25 1.67 -18.75
N GLY A 265 5.91 2.69 -19.30
CA GLY A 265 5.89 2.95 -20.74
C GLY A 265 6.37 1.75 -21.57
N GLY A 266 5.66 1.44 -22.63
CA GLY A 266 5.93 0.31 -23.51
C GLY A 266 5.54 -1.07 -22.96
N HIS A 267 4.87 -1.13 -21.79
CA HIS A 267 4.48 -2.39 -21.16
C HIS A 267 3.04 -2.38 -20.68
N ARG A 268 2.42 -3.57 -20.70
CA ARG A 268 1.21 -3.81 -19.94
C ARG A 268 1.57 -4.40 -18.58
N MET A 269 0.79 -4.05 -17.57
CA MET A 269 0.99 -4.47 -16.19
C MET A 269 -0.08 -5.46 -15.80
N THR A 270 0.31 -6.64 -15.30
CA THR A 270 -0.62 -7.62 -14.75
C THR A 270 -0.63 -7.47 -13.23
N VAL A 271 -1.66 -6.79 -12.71
CA VAL A 271 -1.86 -6.63 -11.27
C VAL A 271 -2.25 -7.96 -10.66
N THR A 272 -1.57 -8.35 -9.60
CA THR A 272 -1.69 -9.66 -8.93
C THR A 272 -2.05 -9.57 -7.46
N HIS A 273 -1.77 -8.41 -6.82
CA HIS A 273 -2.09 -8.17 -5.40
C HIS A 273 -2.61 -6.76 -5.22
N ALA A 274 -3.52 -6.61 -4.26
CA ALA A 274 -4.03 -5.35 -3.76
C ALA A 274 -3.90 -5.34 -2.23
N ASP A 275 -3.31 -4.29 -1.65
CA ASP A 275 -3.05 -4.11 -0.22
C ASP A 275 -2.45 -5.36 0.47
N GLY A 276 -1.49 -6.01 -0.22
CA GLY A 276 -0.81 -7.21 0.24
C GLY A 276 -1.52 -8.51 -0.15
N PHE A 277 -2.82 -8.51 -0.40
CA PHE A 277 -3.59 -9.73 -0.68
C PHE A 277 -3.59 -10.09 -2.17
N PRO A 278 -3.43 -11.37 -2.51
CA PRO A 278 -3.49 -11.82 -3.89
C PRO A 278 -4.90 -11.68 -4.46
N CYS A 279 -4.98 -11.30 -5.71
CA CYS A 279 -6.22 -11.23 -6.49
C CYS A 279 -6.09 -11.97 -7.82
N GLY A 280 -7.22 -12.24 -8.48
CA GLY A 280 -7.21 -12.74 -9.86
C GLY A 280 -6.46 -11.75 -10.76
N PRO A 281 -5.54 -12.22 -11.63
CA PRO A 281 -4.70 -11.36 -12.44
C PRO A 281 -5.53 -10.42 -13.33
N ALA A 282 -5.23 -9.12 -13.28
CA ALA A 282 -5.86 -8.09 -14.10
C ALA A 282 -4.79 -7.38 -14.94
N THR A 283 -4.82 -7.54 -16.28
CA THR A 283 -3.85 -6.90 -17.16
C THR A 283 -4.39 -5.55 -17.63
N VAL A 284 -3.67 -4.48 -17.30
CA VAL A 284 -4.04 -3.09 -17.55
C VAL A 284 -2.86 -2.30 -18.14
N ASP A 285 -3.12 -1.08 -18.58
CA ASP A 285 -2.09 -0.15 -19.05
C ASP A 285 -1.68 0.82 -17.93
N ALA A 286 -2.62 1.18 -17.04
CA ALA A 286 -2.38 2.02 -15.88
C ALA A 286 -3.27 1.63 -14.69
N PHE A 287 -2.92 2.11 -13.51
CA PHE A 287 -3.80 2.06 -12.33
C PHE A 287 -3.69 3.35 -11.51
N LEU A 288 -4.81 3.72 -10.90
CA LEU A 288 -4.86 4.78 -9.90
C LEU A 288 -4.60 4.17 -8.53
N ILE A 289 -3.73 4.80 -7.73
CA ILE A 289 -3.38 4.38 -6.38
C ILE A 289 -3.52 5.56 -5.43
N GLY A 290 -4.45 5.47 -4.49
CA GLY A 290 -4.66 6.45 -3.42
C GLY A 290 -3.65 6.29 -2.29
N MET A 291 -3.58 7.28 -1.39
CA MET A 291 -2.72 7.21 -0.21
C MET A 291 -3.08 5.99 0.64
N GLY A 292 -2.05 5.26 1.10
CA GLY A 292 -2.21 4.02 1.86
C GLY A 292 -2.45 2.76 1.03
N GLU A 293 -2.88 2.86 -0.25
CA GLU A 293 -3.04 1.69 -1.10
C GLU A 293 -1.70 1.10 -1.55
N ARG A 294 -1.70 -0.21 -1.84
CA ARG A 294 -0.58 -0.93 -2.44
C ARG A 294 -1.09 -1.82 -3.55
N TYR A 295 -0.36 -1.82 -4.69
CA TYR A 295 -0.59 -2.75 -5.78
C TYR A 295 0.71 -3.41 -6.19
N ASP A 296 0.68 -4.75 -6.35
CA ASP A 296 1.78 -5.45 -6.98
C ASP A 296 1.38 -5.87 -8.39
N PHE A 297 2.26 -5.62 -9.33
CA PHE A 297 2.08 -6.10 -10.69
C PHE A 297 3.33 -6.83 -11.20
N VAL A 298 3.11 -7.73 -12.14
CA VAL A 298 4.20 -8.38 -12.89
C VAL A 298 4.14 -7.96 -14.34
N THR A 299 5.33 -7.87 -14.94
CA THR A 299 5.49 -7.66 -16.38
C THR A 299 6.76 -8.31 -16.88
N ARG A 300 6.77 -8.74 -18.16
CA ARG A 300 7.98 -9.19 -18.84
C ARG A 300 8.64 -8.00 -19.49
N LEU A 301 9.89 -7.70 -19.08
CA LEU A 301 10.60 -6.54 -19.57
C LEU A 301 11.17 -6.76 -20.98
N GLY A 302 10.95 -5.78 -21.86
CA GLY A 302 11.61 -5.67 -23.16
C GLY A 302 13.09 -5.32 -23.07
N ALA A 303 13.78 -5.21 -24.20
CA ALA A 303 15.14 -4.69 -24.29
C ALA A 303 15.10 -3.17 -24.42
N GLY A 304 15.72 -2.41 -23.49
CA GLY A 304 15.74 -0.95 -23.56
C GLY A 304 15.89 -0.24 -22.23
N ALA A 305 15.37 0.99 -22.19
CA ALA A 305 15.17 1.80 -20.99
C ALA A 305 13.77 2.41 -21.06
N PHE A 306 12.97 2.15 -20.05
CA PHE A 306 11.54 2.42 -20.02
C PHE A 306 11.17 3.40 -18.91
N PRO A 307 10.30 4.38 -19.15
CA PRO A 307 9.82 5.30 -18.12
C PRO A 307 8.79 4.59 -17.22
N LEU A 308 9.03 4.61 -15.92
CA LEU A 308 8.00 4.36 -14.90
C LEU A 308 7.51 5.71 -14.43
N VAL A 309 6.25 6.02 -14.71
CA VAL A 309 5.65 7.32 -14.39
C VAL A 309 4.53 7.13 -13.40
N ALA A 310 4.55 7.92 -12.34
CA ALA A 310 3.43 8.13 -11.43
C ALA A 310 2.95 9.58 -11.59
N LEU A 311 1.89 9.77 -12.38
CA LEU A 311 1.27 11.07 -12.61
C LEU A 311 0.50 11.48 -11.37
N ALA A 312 0.85 12.62 -10.76
CA ALA A 312 0.12 13.21 -9.65
C ALA A 312 -1.25 13.68 -10.15
N GLU A 313 -2.28 12.93 -9.80
CA GLU A 313 -3.61 13.09 -10.39
C GLU A 313 -4.22 14.44 -10.03
N GLY A 314 -4.52 15.24 -11.07
CA GLY A 314 -5.07 16.59 -10.93
C GLY A 314 -4.06 17.67 -10.53
N LYS A 315 -2.77 17.35 -10.31
CA LYS A 315 -1.73 18.32 -9.90
C LYS A 315 -0.83 18.79 -11.04
N GLY A 316 -0.92 18.20 -12.22
CA GLY A 316 -0.08 18.55 -13.38
C GLY A 316 1.42 18.22 -13.20
N ALA A 317 1.75 17.37 -12.24
CA ALA A 317 3.10 16.98 -11.87
C ALA A 317 3.27 15.45 -11.93
N ARG A 318 4.49 14.94 -11.79
CA ARG A 318 4.75 13.49 -11.82
C ARG A 318 5.98 13.11 -11.02
N ALA A 319 5.95 11.91 -10.43
CA ALA A 319 7.12 11.17 -10.04
C ALA A 319 7.61 10.32 -11.23
N PHE A 320 8.93 10.08 -11.31
CA PHE A 320 9.54 9.45 -12.46
C PHE A 320 10.70 8.54 -12.06
N ALA A 321 10.75 7.34 -12.64
CA ALA A 321 11.88 6.43 -12.54
C ALA A 321 12.18 5.79 -13.91
N ILE A 322 13.31 5.13 -14.03
CA ILE A 322 13.74 4.43 -15.24
C ILE A 322 13.92 2.95 -14.95
N VAL A 323 13.22 2.09 -15.69
CA VAL A 323 13.49 0.66 -15.73
C VAL A 323 14.42 0.37 -16.89
N ARG A 324 15.66 -0.05 -16.61
CA ARG A 324 16.69 -0.23 -17.61
C ARG A 324 17.14 -1.68 -17.71
N THR A 325 16.96 -2.28 -18.88
CA THR A 325 17.37 -3.66 -19.18
C THR A 325 18.60 -3.73 -20.08
N THR A 326 18.89 -2.66 -20.84
CA THR A 326 20.04 -2.58 -21.75
C THR A 326 20.91 -1.38 -21.36
N ARG A 327 22.19 -1.62 -21.04
CA ARG A 327 23.13 -0.58 -20.54
C ARG A 327 23.34 0.58 -21.52
N THR A 328 23.36 0.29 -22.81
CA THR A 328 23.56 1.27 -23.92
C THR A 328 22.28 1.96 -24.35
N ALA A 329 21.10 1.53 -23.85
CA ALA A 329 19.84 2.16 -24.23
C ALA A 329 19.79 3.62 -23.78
N ARG A 330 19.32 4.49 -24.68
CA ARG A 330 19.07 5.90 -24.37
C ARG A 330 18.03 6.00 -23.26
N ARG A 331 18.34 6.76 -22.22
CA ARG A 331 17.40 7.01 -21.13
C ARG A 331 16.24 7.87 -21.64
N PRO A 332 14.99 7.53 -21.26
CA PRO A 332 13.86 8.39 -21.57
C PRO A 332 13.98 9.73 -20.82
N SER A 333 13.50 10.80 -21.45
CA SER A 333 13.34 12.10 -20.76
C SER A 333 12.28 11.99 -19.68
N ARG A 334 12.41 12.76 -18.60
CA ARG A 334 11.38 12.88 -17.58
C ARG A 334 10.02 13.38 -18.12
N ASP A 335 10.07 14.15 -19.22
CA ASP A 335 8.89 14.73 -19.86
C ASP A 335 8.31 13.84 -20.98
N VAL A 336 8.83 12.60 -21.11
CA VAL A 336 8.34 11.65 -22.12
C VAL A 336 6.84 11.41 -21.95
N LYS A 337 6.14 11.39 -23.08
CA LYS A 337 4.72 10.99 -23.11
C LYS A 337 4.62 9.48 -22.90
N VAL A 338 3.80 9.07 -21.98
CA VAL A 338 3.48 7.67 -21.65
C VAL A 338 2.00 7.45 -21.95
N PRO A 339 1.64 7.04 -23.18
CA PRO A 339 0.26 6.94 -23.61
C PRO A 339 -0.54 5.88 -22.81
N GLU A 340 0.13 4.96 -22.15
CA GLU A 340 -0.45 3.97 -21.26
C GLU A 340 -1.28 4.61 -20.13
N LEU A 341 -0.90 5.79 -19.67
CA LEU A 341 -1.64 6.55 -18.66
C LEU A 341 -3.08 6.87 -19.05
N GLU A 342 -3.36 6.98 -20.37
CA GLU A 342 -4.69 7.35 -20.90
C GLU A 342 -5.44 6.14 -21.48
N ARG A 343 -4.91 4.91 -21.35
CA ARG A 343 -5.51 3.70 -21.86
C ARG A 343 -6.31 2.97 -20.77
N ARG A 344 -6.30 1.63 -20.79
CA ARG A 344 -7.08 0.81 -19.85
C ARG A 344 -6.60 1.01 -18.42
N LEU A 345 -7.45 1.66 -17.61
CA LEU A 345 -7.23 1.87 -16.19
C LEU A 345 -7.81 0.69 -15.38
N LEU A 346 -7.11 0.29 -14.32
CA LEU A 346 -7.58 -0.68 -13.34
C LEU A 346 -8.81 -0.14 -12.59
N ALA A 347 -9.84 -0.99 -12.46
CA ALA A 347 -10.96 -0.76 -11.57
C ALA A 347 -11.02 -1.84 -10.48
N TYR A 348 -11.65 -1.55 -9.34
CA TYR A 348 -11.87 -2.58 -8.29
C TYR A 348 -12.65 -3.79 -8.83
N ALA A 349 -13.48 -3.59 -9.85
CA ALA A 349 -14.22 -4.66 -10.53
C ALA A 349 -13.32 -5.67 -11.29
N ASP A 350 -12.14 -5.26 -11.68
CA ASP A 350 -11.15 -6.13 -12.33
C ASP A 350 -10.45 -7.05 -11.34
N LEU A 351 -10.37 -6.65 -10.07
CA LEU A 351 -9.67 -7.35 -9.00
C LEU A 351 -10.57 -8.41 -8.37
N ARG A 352 -10.54 -9.61 -8.91
CA ARG A 352 -11.34 -10.73 -8.40
C ARG A 352 -10.68 -11.33 -7.16
N PRO A 353 -11.46 -11.60 -6.07
CA PRO A 353 -10.92 -12.28 -4.91
C PRO A 353 -10.59 -13.73 -5.24
N ARG A 354 -9.64 -14.33 -4.54
CA ARG A 354 -9.52 -15.79 -4.51
C ARG A 354 -10.70 -16.38 -3.73
N ARG A 355 -11.13 -17.60 -4.09
CA ARG A 355 -12.23 -18.27 -3.35
C ARG A 355 -11.91 -18.50 -1.87
N ALA A 356 -10.64 -18.77 -1.54
CA ALA A 356 -10.16 -19.00 -0.19
C ALA A 356 -10.24 -17.74 0.70
N ASP A 357 -10.28 -16.54 0.10
CA ASP A 357 -10.27 -15.26 0.84
C ASP A 357 -11.68 -14.69 1.07
N ALA A 358 -12.72 -15.50 0.81
CA ALA A 358 -14.09 -15.05 0.91
C ALA A 358 -14.53 -14.93 2.38
N LEU A 359 -14.82 -13.71 2.82
CA LEU A 359 -15.34 -13.47 4.16
C LEU A 359 -16.77 -14.04 4.36
N PRO A 360 -17.17 -14.35 5.60
CA PRO A 360 -18.55 -14.72 5.94
C PRO A 360 -19.56 -13.66 5.48
N ARG A 361 -20.84 -14.01 5.46
CA ARG A 361 -21.89 -13.02 5.18
C ARG A 361 -22.02 -12.07 6.38
N PRO A 362 -22.14 -10.75 6.13
CA PRO A 362 -22.33 -9.79 7.21
C PRO A 362 -23.66 -10.01 7.93
N SER A 363 -23.61 -9.93 9.26
CA SER A 363 -24.79 -10.05 10.15
C SER A 363 -25.62 -8.77 10.19
N ARG A 364 -24.97 -7.62 9.99
CA ARG A 364 -25.60 -6.30 9.96
C ARG A 364 -24.83 -5.31 9.09
N THR A 365 -25.47 -4.18 8.85
CA THR A 365 -24.91 -3.07 8.08
C THR A 365 -24.78 -1.82 8.97
N VAL A 366 -23.65 -1.13 8.83
CA VAL A 366 -23.37 0.16 9.45
C VAL A 366 -23.12 1.18 8.36
N THR A 367 -23.83 2.31 8.36
CA THR A 367 -23.55 3.41 7.44
C THR A 367 -22.64 4.42 8.09
N VAL A 368 -21.60 4.83 7.35
CA VAL A 368 -20.66 5.87 7.72
C VAL A 368 -20.71 6.95 6.65
N THR A 369 -21.20 8.12 7.01
CA THR A 369 -21.21 9.30 6.14
C THR A 369 -19.86 10.01 6.24
N LEU A 370 -19.21 10.20 5.09
CA LEU A 370 -18.01 11.01 4.96
C LEU A 370 -18.47 12.42 4.62
N GLY A 371 -18.21 13.37 5.50
CA GLY A 371 -18.74 14.72 5.41
C GLY A 371 -17.69 15.80 5.68
N MET A 372 -18.12 17.03 5.55
CA MET A 372 -17.35 18.23 5.88
C MET A 372 -18.29 19.20 6.58
N ARG A 373 -17.81 19.88 7.62
CA ARG A 373 -18.59 20.94 8.28
C ARG A 373 -18.68 22.18 7.40
N PRO A 374 -19.74 23.00 7.59
CA PRO A 374 -19.91 24.23 6.82
C PRO A 374 -18.76 25.24 6.93
N SER A 375 -17.93 25.13 7.98
CA SER A 375 -16.69 25.91 8.15
C SER A 375 -15.67 25.66 7.03
N GLY A 376 -15.78 24.52 6.31
CA GLY A 376 -14.88 24.15 5.23
C GLY A 376 -13.56 23.52 5.65
N ASN A 377 -13.24 23.48 6.94
CA ASN A 377 -11.91 23.07 7.44
C ASN A 377 -11.94 21.85 8.35
N GLU A 378 -13.11 21.24 8.54
CA GLU A 378 -13.28 20.09 9.42
C GLU A 378 -13.96 18.95 8.67
N TRP A 379 -13.22 17.85 8.53
CA TRP A 379 -13.72 16.62 7.90
C TRP A 379 -14.32 15.67 8.93
N THR A 380 -15.45 15.08 8.64
CA THR A 380 -16.24 14.35 9.62
C THR A 380 -16.56 12.91 9.20
N LEU A 381 -16.77 12.04 10.20
CA LEU A 381 -17.45 10.75 10.06
C LEU A 381 -18.76 10.79 10.86
N ASN A 382 -19.91 10.73 10.18
CA ASN A 382 -21.23 10.92 10.79
C ASN A 382 -21.32 12.19 11.64
N ASP A 383 -20.85 13.33 11.09
CA ASP A 383 -20.79 14.64 11.73
C ASP A 383 -19.94 14.70 13.00
N ARG A 384 -19.10 13.70 13.26
CA ARG A 384 -18.18 13.65 14.39
C ARG A 384 -16.74 13.91 13.94
N LEU A 385 -15.98 14.52 14.84
CA LEU A 385 -14.55 14.83 14.68
C LEU A 385 -13.69 13.90 15.55
N ALA A 386 -12.38 13.92 15.34
CA ALA A 386 -11.41 13.13 16.13
C ALA A 386 -11.51 13.36 17.65
N ALA A 387 -11.93 14.55 18.11
CA ALA A 387 -12.12 14.85 19.54
C ALA A 387 -13.28 14.03 20.17
N ASP A 388 -14.32 13.72 19.40
CA ASP A 388 -15.44 12.82 19.79
C ASP A 388 -15.73 11.88 18.61
N PRO A 389 -14.86 10.89 18.33
CA PRO A 389 -14.90 10.13 17.10
C PRO A 389 -16.11 9.22 17.00
N LEU A 390 -16.55 8.99 15.76
CA LEU A 390 -17.48 7.89 15.48
C LEU A 390 -16.92 6.59 16.06
N ARG A 391 -17.79 5.83 16.77
CA ARG A 391 -17.43 4.51 17.26
C ARG A 391 -18.36 3.44 16.69
N VAL A 392 -17.83 2.60 15.84
CA VAL A 392 -18.49 1.39 15.35
C VAL A 392 -18.19 0.26 16.31
N ARG A 393 -19.19 -0.12 17.12
CA ARG A 393 -19.05 -1.25 18.06
C ARG A 393 -19.21 -2.56 17.34
N VAL A 394 -18.33 -3.50 17.64
CA VAL A 394 -18.32 -4.85 17.07
C VAL A 394 -18.00 -5.91 18.14
N GLU A 395 -18.35 -7.16 17.84
CA GLU A 395 -18.03 -8.32 18.64
C GLU A 395 -17.06 -9.24 17.89
N LYS A 396 -16.24 -9.97 18.66
CA LYS A 396 -15.31 -10.95 18.07
C LYS A 396 -16.07 -12.05 17.33
N GLY A 397 -15.68 -12.31 16.08
CA GLY A 397 -16.29 -13.30 15.20
C GLY A 397 -17.49 -12.78 14.41
N GLU A 398 -17.90 -11.52 14.65
CA GLU A 398 -18.90 -10.86 13.84
C GLU A 398 -18.33 -10.50 12.45
N THR A 399 -19.14 -10.55 11.42
CA THR A 399 -18.85 -9.93 10.13
C THR A 399 -19.88 -8.83 9.93
N ILE A 400 -19.41 -7.60 9.69
CA ILE A 400 -20.27 -6.45 9.43
C ILE A 400 -20.06 -5.92 8.01
N ARG A 401 -21.09 -5.25 7.47
CA ARG A 401 -20.96 -4.41 6.30
C ARG A 401 -20.85 -2.95 6.72
N ILE A 402 -19.80 -2.28 6.29
CA ILE A 402 -19.70 -0.83 6.39
C ILE A 402 -20.04 -0.25 5.01
N VAL A 403 -21.06 0.60 4.96
CA VAL A 403 -21.42 1.40 3.81
C VAL A 403 -20.89 2.80 4.02
N MET A 404 -19.88 3.18 3.26
CA MET A 404 -19.32 4.52 3.27
C MET A 404 -20.06 5.36 2.23
N ASP A 405 -20.67 6.43 2.68
CA ASP A 405 -21.48 7.36 1.85
C ASP A 405 -20.76 8.71 1.82
N ASN A 406 -20.10 9.02 0.71
CA ASN A 406 -19.34 10.25 0.60
C ASN A 406 -20.23 11.41 0.14
N THR A 407 -20.64 12.23 1.08
CA THR A 407 -21.44 13.44 0.84
C THR A 407 -20.59 14.70 0.67
N SER A 408 -19.29 14.58 0.87
CA SER A 408 -18.32 15.69 0.76
C SER A 408 -17.97 16.01 -0.71
N PRO A 409 -17.34 17.16 -0.97
CA PRO A 409 -16.93 17.54 -2.33
C PRO A 409 -15.64 16.87 -2.81
N MET A 410 -14.91 16.17 -1.91
CA MET A 410 -13.63 15.53 -2.22
C MET A 410 -13.70 14.01 -2.08
N TRP A 411 -12.76 13.32 -2.70
CA TRP A 411 -12.56 11.88 -2.53
C TRP A 411 -11.77 11.58 -1.24
N HIS A 412 -11.98 10.38 -0.70
CA HIS A 412 -11.32 9.97 0.54
C HIS A 412 -10.77 8.53 0.42
N PRO A 413 -9.46 8.31 0.64
CA PRO A 413 -8.88 6.99 0.87
C PRO A 413 -9.16 6.56 2.32
N MET A 414 -10.15 5.70 2.53
CA MET A 414 -10.54 5.26 3.87
C MET A 414 -9.77 3.99 4.26
N HIS A 415 -9.08 4.06 5.40
CA HIS A 415 -8.24 3.00 5.95
C HIS A 415 -8.75 2.49 7.29
N LEU A 416 -8.62 1.18 7.52
CA LEU A 416 -8.96 0.52 8.78
C LEU A 416 -7.73 -0.20 9.35
N HIS A 417 -7.33 0.18 10.56
CA HIS A 417 -6.24 -0.46 11.28
C HIS A 417 -6.56 -1.89 11.73
N GLY A 418 -5.53 -2.71 11.81
CA GLY A 418 -5.56 -4.05 12.41
C GLY A 418 -6.50 -5.06 11.77
N HIS A 419 -7.23 -4.67 10.74
CA HIS A 419 -8.19 -5.48 9.99
C HIS A 419 -7.98 -5.34 8.50
N THR A 420 -8.61 -6.24 7.78
CA THR A 420 -8.81 -6.12 6.33
C THR A 420 -10.28 -6.29 6.03
N PHE A 421 -10.69 -5.81 4.87
CA PHE A 421 -12.07 -5.90 4.43
C PHE A 421 -12.16 -6.37 2.99
N GLN A 422 -13.30 -6.92 2.63
CA GLN A 422 -13.61 -7.29 1.27
C GLN A 422 -14.46 -6.19 0.61
N VAL A 423 -13.92 -5.54 -0.41
CA VAL A 423 -14.65 -4.53 -1.18
C VAL A 423 -15.85 -5.16 -1.87
N ARG A 424 -16.98 -4.44 -1.89
CA ARG A 424 -18.15 -4.84 -2.66
C ARG A 424 -18.18 -4.10 -3.99
N VAL A 425 -18.39 -4.84 -5.07
CA VAL A 425 -18.54 -4.31 -6.42
C VAL A 425 -19.94 -4.67 -6.91
N GLY A 426 -20.91 -3.79 -6.63
CA GLY A 426 -22.32 -4.14 -6.69
C GLY A 426 -22.60 -5.31 -5.74
N ASP A 427 -23.31 -6.34 -6.24
CA ASP A 427 -23.60 -7.55 -5.45
C ASP A 427 -22.44 -8.56 -5.37
N ARG A 428 -21.36 -8.33 -6.12
CA ARG A 428 -20.22 -9.24 -6.16
C ARG A 428 -19.19 -8.91 -5.09
N ARG A 429 -18.41 -9.92 -4.70
CA ARG A 429 -17.21 -9.74 -3.89
C ARG A 429 -16.09 -9.22 -4.78
N GLY A 430 -15.45 -8.15 -4.36
CA GLY A 430 -14.25 -7.56 -4.95
C GLY A 430 -12.97 -7.97 -4.21
N PRO A 431 -11.89 -7.20 -4.32
CA PRO A 431 -10.61 -7.51 -3.69
C PRO A 431 -10.68 -7.42 -2.16
N ARG A 432 -9.76 -8.13 -1.49
CA ARG A 432 -9.44 -7.91 -0.08
C ARG A 432 -8.46 -6.75 0.00
N LYS A 433 -8.73 -5.78 0.87
CA LYS A 433 -7.95 -4.54 1.04
C LYS A 433 -8.02 -4.06 2.48
N ASP A 434 -7.26 -3.04 2.81
CA ASP A 434 -7.36 -2.28 4.06
C ASP A 434 -7.59 -0.78 3.82
N THR A 435 -7.46 -0.35 2.56
CA THR A 435 -7.66 1.04 2.15
C THR A 435 -8.46 1.10 0.86
N VAL A 436 -9.49 1.96 0.79
CA VAL A 436 -10.32 2.14 -0.42
C VAL A 436 -10.58 3.61 -0.70
N ASN A 437 -10.60 3.98 -1.98
CA ASN A 437 -10.91 5.33 -2.44
C ASN A 437 -12.41 5.47 -2.67
N ILE A 438 -13.03 6.49 -2.09
CA ILE A 438 -14.45 6.79 -2.25
C ILE A 438 -14.58 8.20 -2.83
N LYS A 439 -15.14 8.30 -4.04
CA LYS A 439 -15.32 9.57 -4.75
C LYS A 439 -16.47 10.39 -4.16
N PRO A 440 -16.52 11.68 -4.43
CA PRO A 440 -17.70 12.50 -4.12
C PRO A 440 -19.01 11.86 -4.65
N ARG A 441 -20.03 11.83 -3.81
CA ARG A 441 -21.36 11.25 -4.12
C ARG A 441 -21.34 9.73 -4.41
N GLU A 442 -20.26 9.04 -4.09
CA GLU A 442 -20.15 7.60 -4.19
C GLU A 442 -20.55 6.92 -2.89
N ARG A 443 -21.25 5.79 -3.01
CA ARG A 443 -21.47 4.86 -1.91
C ARG A 443 -20.70 3.58 -2.20
N LEU A 444 -19.74 3.28 -1.34
CA LEU A 444 -18.93 2.07 -1.43
C LEU A 444 -19.12 1.22 -0.19
N SER A 445 -19.30 -0.07 -0.37
CA SER A 445 -19.48 -1.02 0.73
C SER A 445 -18.27 -1.93 0.88
N VAL A 446 -17.94 -2.23 2.13
CA VAL A 446 -16.92 -3.23 2.48
C VAL A 446 -17.48 -4.18 3.53
N ASP A 447 -17.14 -5.46 3.43
CA ASP A 447 -17.45 -6.47 4.45
C ASP A 447 -16.19 -6.68 5.31
N VAL A 448 -16.31 -6.50 6.63
CA VAL A 448 -15.23 -6.59 7.63
C VAL A 448 -15.47 -7.79 8.51
N GLU A 449 -14.50 -8.69 8.62
CA GLU A 449 -14.47 -9.74 9.62
C GLU A 449 -13.83 -9.20 10.90
N CYS A 450 -14.57 -9.23 11.99
CA CYS A 450 -14.14 -8.70 13.28
C CYS A 450 -13.44 -9.81 14.09
N ASP A 451 -12.20 -10.12 13.72
CA ASP A 451 -11.41 -11.23 14.29
C ASP A 451 -10.27 -10.79 15.22
N ASN A 452 -10.02 -9.48 15.32
CA ASN A 452 -8.90 -8.89 16.04
C ASN A 452 -9.38 -7.92 17.14
N PRO A 453 -9.69 -8.39 18.36
CA PRO A 453 -10.21 -7.55 19.44
C PRO A 453 -9.27 -6.42 19.85
N GLY A 454 -9.82 -5.21 19.94
CA GLY A 454 -9.07 -3.99 20.29
C GLY A 454 -9.85 -2.73 19.99
N GLU A 455 -9.17 -1.60 19.99
CA GLU A 455 -9.65 -0.32 19.48
C GLU A 455 -8.83 0.05 18.26
N TRP A 456 -9.47 0.16 17.12
CA TRP A 456 -8.81 0.31 15.83
C TRP A 456 -9.24 1.60 15.16
N MET A 457 -8.26 2.39 14.72
CA MET A 457 -8.56 3.60 13.97
C MET A 457 -9.20 3.25 12.63
N PHE A 458 -10.21 4.03 12.27
CA PHE A 458 -10.84 4.03 10.97
C PHE A 458 -10.87 5.48 10.49
N HIS A 459 -10.04 5.82 9.51
CA HIS A 459 -9.77 7.20 9.15
C HIS A 459 -9.52 7.39 7.66
N CYS A 460 -9.61 8.64 7.21
CA CYS A 460 -9.12 9.01 5.89
C CYS A 460 -7.59 9.00 5.89
N HIS A 461 -6.97 8.37 4.89
CA HIS A 461 -5.51 8.33 4.77
C HIS A 461 -4.94 9.55 4.01
N ASN A 462 -5.80 10.51 3.57
CA ASN A 462 -5.31 11.86 3.35
C ASN A 462 -4.92 12.42 4.71
N LEU A 463 -3.62 12.71 4.88
CA LEU A 463 -3.05 13.11 6.17
C LEU A 463 -3.71 14.36 6.73
N TYR A 464 -3.99 15.32 5.88
CA TYR A 464 -4.59 16.60 6.27
C TYR A 464 -6.06 16.44 6.66
N HIS A 465 -6.83 15.63 5.91
CA HIS A 465 -8.21 15.29 6.29
C HIS A 465 -8.27 14.57 7.65
N GLN A 466 -7.30 13.67 7.91
CA GLN A 466 -7.18 12.99 9.20
C GLN A 466 -6.95 13.99 10.33
N GLU A 467 -5.95 14.88 10.17
CA GLU A 467 -5.60 15.89 11.18
C GLU A 467 -6.71 16.94 11.36
N GLN A 468 -7.51 17.18 10.33
CA GLN A 468 -8.70 18.04 10.37
C GLN A 468 -9.96 17.30 10.84
N GLY A 469 -9.85 16.05 11.32
CA GLY A 469 -10.91 15.39 12.09
C GLY A 469 -11.54 14.14 11.50
N MET A 470 -11.24 13.72 10.25
CA MET A 470 -11.87 12.55 9.62
C MET A 470 -11.34 11.23 10.21
N MET A 471 -11.74 10.96 11.44
CA MET A 471 -11.28 9.82 12.22
C MET A 471 -12.41 9.21 13.05
N GLY A 472 -12.47 7.88 13.09
CA GLY A 472 -13.37 7.06 13.87
C GLY A 472 -12.66 5.87 14.48
N VAL A 473 -13.42 5.02 15.13
CA VAL A 473 -12.93 3.81 15.81
C VAL A 473 -13.83 2.62 15.50
N LEU A 474 -13.23 1.51 15.09
CA LEU A 474 -13.83 0.18 15.19
C LEU A 474 -13.42 -0.40 16.55
N GLY A 475 -14.37 -0.58 17.48
CA GLY A 475 -14.06 -0.92 18.86
C GLY A 475 -14.80 -2.14 19.37
N TYR A 476 -14.08 -3.03 20.04
CA TYR A 476 -14.63 -4.22 20.71
C TYR A 476 -14.90 -3.90 22.16
N GLY A 477 -16.10 -4.25 22.62
CA GLY A 477 -16.52 -4.00 24.00
C GLY A 477 -16.73 -2.51 24.35
N PRO A 478 -16.71 -2.15 25.65
CA PRO A 478 -16.85 -0.77 26.10
C PRO A 478 -15.61 0.06 25.71
N PRO A 479 -15.77 1.38 25.55
CA PRO A 479 -14.63 2.25 25.25
C PRO A 479 -13.57 2.16 26.35
N SER A 480 -12.31 2.04 25.96
CA SER A 480 -11.19 2.20 26.89
C SER A 480 -11.18 3.63 27.45
N PRO A 481 -10.79 3.84 28.73
CA PRO A 481 -10.55 5.19 29.23
C PRO A 481 -9.45 5.82 28.36
N ARG A 482 -9.80 6.86 27.62
CA ARG A 482 -8.81 7.59 26.81
C ARG A 482 -7.78 8.22 27.73
N ASN A 483 -6.52 8.10 27.40
CA ASN A 483 -5.50 8.97 27.95
C ASN A 483 -5.85 10.42 27.55
N ARG A 484 -6.39 11.19 28.50
CA ARG A 484 -6.87 12.58 28.29
C ARG A 484 -5.78 13.59 27.94
N HIS A 485 -4.59 13.13 27.55
CA HIS A 485 -3.43 13.99 27.31
C HIS A 485 -3.14 14.24 25.81
N MET A 486 -4.10 14.00 24.92
CA MET A 486 -3.90 14.17 23.48
C MET A 486 -4.98 15.05 22.83
N THR A 487 -5.29 16.18 23.48
CA THR A 487 -5.92 17.32 22.83
C THR A 487 -4.82 18.36 22.60
N HIS A 488 -4.32 18.46 21.39
CA HIS A 488 -3.65 19.67 20.86
C HIS A 488 -3.99 19.78 19.39
#